data_519b1ba819507d6b95b92894850db5ff
#
_entry.id   519b1ba819507d6b95b92894850db5ff
#
_cell.length_a   1.000
_cell.length_b   1.000
_cell.length_c   1.000
_cell.angle_alpha   90.00
_cell.angle_beta   90.00
_cell.angle_gamma   90.00
#
_symmetry.space_group_name_H-M   'P 1'
#
loop_
_entity.id
_entity.type
_entity.pdbx_description
1 polymer ?
#
loop_
_entity_poly.entity_id
_entity_poly.type
_entity_poly.pdbx_seq_one_letter_code
_entity_poly.pdbx_strand_id
1 'polypeptide(L)'
;MRLLFTLFYLSFFLISQAQNNIETRFTPPAGFERVYNDGYSIFLRQQPLKQKNIVKYHNGQVRFNEANDIFAAVFDYDIGPLDLHQCADAAIYLRAKYNYMSAFLDKL
;
A
#
# COMPACT_ATOMS: atom_id res chain seq x y z
N MET A 1 14.14 -39.97 3.00
CA MET A 1 15.11 -38.85 2.84
C MET A 1 14.72 -37.88 1.73
N ARG A 2 14.35 -38.34 0.55
CA ARG A 2 13.93 -37.44 -0.57
C ARG A 2 12.67 -36.61 -0.28
N LEU A 3 11.69 -37.13 0.45
CA LEU A 3 10.45 -36.41 0.80
C LEU A 3 10.67 -35.28 1.83
N LEU A 4 11.59 -35.44 2.74
CA LEU A 4 11.93 -34.43 3.75
C LEU A 4 12.66 -33.22 3.13
N PHE A 5 13.48 -33.45 2.12
CA PHE A 5 14.15 -32.37 1.38
C PHE A 5 13.20 -31.54 0.53
N THR A 6 12.17 -32.16 -0.08
CA THR A 6 11.15 -31.44 -0.84
C THR A 6 10.23 -30.60 0.04
N LEU A 7 9.89 -31.05 1.24
CA LEU A 7 9.13 -30.27 2.22
C LEU A 7 9.93 -29.07 2.76
N PHE A 8 11.24 -29.23 2.93
CA PHE A 8 12.12 -28.14 3.37
C PHE A 8 12.28 -27.06 2.29
N TYR A 9 12.33 -27.44 1.02
CA TYR A 9 12.38 -26.50 -0.11
C TYR A 9 11.05 -25.76 -0.31
N LEU A 10 9.91 -26.39 -0.04
CA LEU A 10 8.60 -25.75 -0.16
C LEU A 10 8.36 -24.71 0.95
N SER A 11 8.92 -24.90 2.15
CA SER A 11 8.83 -23.94 3.24
C SER A 11 9.66 -22.67 3.02
N PHE A 12 10.70 -22.74 2.19
CA PHE A 12 11.55 -21.58 1.87
C PHE A 12 10.91 -20.63 0.83
N PHE A 13 9.91 -21.10 0.08
CA PHE A 13 9.18 -20.28 -0.90
C PHE A 13 8.05 -19.41 -0.30
N LEU A 14 7.74 -19.59 0.98
CA LEU A 14 6.87 -18.69 1.75
C LEU A 14 7.66 -17.51 2.34
N ILE A 15 8.65 -16.99 1.62
CA ILE A 15 9.19 -15.68 1.91
C ILE A 15 8.06 -14.70 1.59
N SER A 16 7.35 -14.33 2.64
CA SER A 16 6.43 -13.21 2.65
C SER A 16 7.08 -12.06 1.87
N GLN A 17 6.54 -11.75 0.71
CA GLN A 17 6.91 -10.52 0.04
C GLN A 17 6.54 -9.39 1.00
N ALA A 18 7.54 -8.79 1.62
CA ALA A 18 7.33 -7.66 2.51
C ALA A 18 6.50 -6.63 1.75
N GLN A 19 5.26 -6.42 2.18
CA GLN A 19 4.36 -5.48 1.51
C GLN A 19 5.03 -4.12 1.55
N ASN A 20 5.24 -3.53 0.38
CA ASN A 20 5.76 -2.18 0.28
C ASN A 20 4.63 -1.20 0.63
N ASN A 21 4.59 -0.76 1.88
CA ASN A 21 3.60 0.16 2.43
C ASN A 21 4.29 1.19 3.34
N ILE A 22 3.54 2.13 3.89
CA ILE A 22 4.10 3.18 4.75
C ILE A 22 4.77 2.57 5.99
N GLU A 23 4.17 1.52 6.57
CA GLU A 23 4.67 0.87 7.78
C GLU A 23 6.06 0.26 7.59
N THR A 24 6.28 -0.39 6.45
CA THR A 24 7.53 -1.08 6.13
C THR A 24 8.59 -0.18 5.49
N ARG A 25 8.16 0.84 4.76
CA ARG A 25 9.05 1.72 3.98
C ARG A 25 9.63 2.88 4.79
N PHE A 26 8.89 3.38 5.79
CA PHE A 26 9.28 4.54 6.56
C PHE A 26 9.42 4.19 8.04
N THR A 27 10.59 4.45 8.61
CA THR A 27 10.85 4.31 10.04
C THR A 27 10.60 5.65 10.73
N PRO A 28 9.92 5.69 11.90
CA PRO A 28 9.83 6.91 12.67
C PRO A 28 11.21 7.49 13.00
N PRO A 29 11.37 8.81 13.06
CA PRO A 29 12.63 9.43 13.50
C PRO A 29 13.01 8.99 14.93
N ALA A 30 14.29 9.09 15.27
CA ALA A 30 14.77 8.77 16.61
C ALA A 30 14.01 9.59 17.68
N GLY A 31 13.54 8.93 18.72
CA GLY A 31 12.74 9.52 19.80
C GLY A 31 11.24 9.65 19.50
N PHE A 32 10.78 9.18 18.33
CA PHE A 32 9.36 9.14 17.97
C PHE A 32 8.90 7.70 17.76
N GLU A 33 7.64 7.43 18.06
CA GLU A 33 6.98 6.16 17.82
C GLU A 33 5.66 6.35 17.06
N ARG A 34 5.18 5.29 16.43
CA ARG A 34 3.87 5.32 15.78
C ARG A 34 2.77 5.19 16.79
N VAL A 35 1.76 6.03 16.66
CA VAL A 35 0.54 5.94 17.46
C VAL A 35 -0.51 5.14 16.70
N TYR A 36 -1.08 4.13 17.35
CA TYR A 36 -2.10 3.23 16.79
C TYR A 36 -3.45 3.48 17.47
N ASN A 37 -4.05 4.65 17.18
CA ASN A 37 -5.27 5.09 17.85
C ASN A 37 -6.55 4.50 17.29
N ASP A 38 -6.58 4.22 15.99
CA ASP A 38 -7.79 3.74 15.30
C ASP A 38 -7.45 2.82 14.14
N GLY A 39 -8.44 2.02 13.72
CA GLY A 39 -8.29 1.07 12.63
C GLY A 39 -8.04 1.75 11.28
N TYR A 40 -8.54 2.96 11.07
CA TYR A 40 -8.35 3.68 9.82
C TYR A 40 -6.90 4.11 9.62
N SER A 41 -6.23 4.58 10.67
CA SER A 41 -4.81 4.95 10.60
C SER A 41 -3.92 3.74 10.28
N ILE A 42 -4.23 2.59 10.86
CA ILE A 42 -3.57 1.32 10.55
C ILE A 42 -3.82 0.91 9.10
N PHE A 43 -5.09 0.95 8.66
CA PHE A 43 -5.46 0.66 7.28
C PHE A 43 -4.70 1.53 6.27
N LEU A 44 -4.59 2.85 6.49
CA LEU A 44 -3.86 3.75 5.60
C LEU A 44 -2.37 3.39 5.49
N ARG A 45 -1.71 3.08 6.62
CA ARG A 45 -0.30 2.69 6.63
C ARG A 45 -0.02 1.37 5.93
N GLN A 46 -1.00 0.49 5.86
CA GLN A 46 -0.91 -0.82 5.22
C GLN A 46 -1.29 -0.80 3.73
N GLN A 47 -1.78 0.34 3.20
CA GLN A 47 -2.07 0.41 1.77
C GLN A 47 -0.80 0.24 0.94
N PRO A 48 -0.87 -0.50 -0.19
CA PRO A 48 0.29 -0.76 -1.03
C PRO A 48 0.83 0.54 -1.64
N LEU A 49 2.15 0.65 -1.66
CA LEU A 49 2.89 1.72 -2.32
C LEU A 49 3.55 1.19 -3.59
N LYS A 50 3.65 2.04 -4.60
CA LYS A 50 4.44 1.73 -5.80
C LYS A 50 5.92 1.56 -5.43
N GLN A 51 6.59 0.62 -6.10
CA GLN A 51 8.04 0.43 -5.93
C GLN A 51 8.81 1.69 -6.36
N LYS A 52 8.33 2.35 -7.39
CA LYS A 52 8.89 3.57 -7.96
C LYS A 52 7.91 4.74 -7.79
N ASN A 53 8.43 5.89 -7.42
CA ASN A 53 7.65 7.12 -7.25
C ASN A 53 7.30 7.74 -8.62
N ILE A 54 6.51 7.02 -9.41
CA ILE A 54 6.03 7.48 -10.71
C ILE A 54 4.54 7.79 -10.61
N VAL A 55 4.17 9.05 -10.87
CA VAL A 55 2.79 9.50 -10.96
C VAL A 55 2.36 9.56 -12.42
N LYS A 56 1.24 8.94 -12.73
CA LYS A 56 0.67 8.90 -14.08
C LYS A 56 -0.69 9.58 -14.11
N TYR A 57 -1.04 10.12 -15.27
CA TYR A 57 -2.41 10.48 -15.60
C TYR A 57 -3.28 9.24 -15.80
N HIS A 58 -4.59 9.41 -15.83
CA HIS A 58 -5.56 8.34 -16.10
C HIS A 58 -5.32 7.60 -17.43
N ASN A 59 -4.75 8.28 -18.42
CA ASN A 59 -4.41 7.72 -19.73
C ASN A 59 -3.05 6.99 -19.78
N GLY A 60 -2.37 6.83 -18.63
CA GLY A 60 -1.09 6.16 -18.49
C GLY A 60 0.15 6.99 -18.79
N GLN A 61 -0.01 8.23 -19.27
CA GLN A 61 1.12 9.14 -19.47
C GLN A 61 1.77 9.51 -18.14
N VAL A 62 3.09 9.59 -18.10
CA VAL A 62 3.83 9.98 -16.89
C VAL A 62 3.65 11.48 -16.66
N ARG A 63 3.16 11.85 -15.48
CA ARG A 63 3.09 13.23 -15.00
C ARG A 63 4.37 13.63 -14.27
N PHE A 64 4.82 12.79 -13.35
CA PHE A 64 6.04 12.97 -12.58
C PHE A 64 6.81 11.65 -12.53
N ASN A 65 8.11 11.72 -12.75
CA ASN A 65 9.03 10.59 -12.68
C ASN A 65 9.78 10.56 -11.33
N GLU A 66 10.62 9.55 -11.14
CA GLU A 66 11.38 9.35 -9.91
C GLU A 66 12.39 10.48 -9.59
N ALA A 67 12.79 11.29 -10.57
CA ALA A 67 13.66 12.44 -10.33
C ALA A 67 12.95 13.60 -9.62
N ASN A 68 11.62 13.51 -9.47
CA ASN A 68 10.83 14.51 -8.78
C ASN A 68 10.74 14.18 -7.29
N ASP A 69 11.48 14.89 -6.46
CA ASP A 69 11.63 14.65 -5.02
C ASP A 69 10.50 15.21 -4.14
N ILE A 70 9.47 15.80 -4.75
CA ILE A 70 8.29 16.29 -4.01
C ILE A 70 7.40 15.18 -3.44
N PHE A 71 7.61 13.92 -3.89
CA PHE A 71 6.85 12.77 -3.43
C PHE A 71 7.70 11.85 -2.56
N ALA A 72 7.29 11.63 -1.31
CA ALA A 72 7.89 10.61 -0.46
C ALA A 72 7.51 9.19 -0.90
N ALA A 73 6.26 9.00 -1.32
CA ALA A 73 5.72 7.74 -1.84
C ALA A 73 4.46 7.98 -2.67
N VAL A 74 4.08 7.00 -3.47
CA VAL A 74 2.86 6.98 -4.28
C VAL A 74 2.07 5.73 -3.95
N PHE A 75 0.80 5.87 -3.60
CA PHE A 75 -0.10 4.74 -3.40
C PHE A 75 -0.29 3.95 -4.69
N ASP A 76 -0.29 2.63 -4.57
CA ASP A 76 -0.49 1.72 -5.69
C ASP A 76 -1.93 1.25 -5.75
N TYR A 77 -2.80 2.04 -6.38
CA TYR A 77 -4.17 1.65 -6.69
C TYR A 77 -4.60 2.19 -8.05
N ASP A 78 -5.53 1.49 -8.68
CA ASP A 78 -6.07 1.86 -9.98
C ASP A 78 -7.12 2.98 -9.83
N ILE A 79 -6.92 4.09 -10.54
CA ILE A 79 -7.86 5.23 -10.60
C ILE A 79 -8.89 5.09 -11.72
N GLY A 80 -8.81 4.01 -12.51
CA GLY A 80 -9.66 3.79 -13.67
C GLY A 80 -9.22 4.58 -14.91
N PRO A 81 -9.92 4.38 -16.03
CA PRO A 81 -9.56 4.96 -17.34
C PRO A 81 -10.05 6.39 -17.56
N LEU A 82 -10.86 6.92 -16.67
CA LEU A 82 -11.47 8.25 -16.79
C LEU A 82 -10.78 9.25 -15.86
N ASP A 83 -10.73 10.52 -16.25
CA ASP A 83 -10.18 11.62 -15.44
C ASP A 83 -11.19 12.07 -14.37
N LEU A 84 -11.53 11.18 -13.46
CA LEU A 84 -12.51 11.43 -12.39
C LEU A 84 -11.88 11.50 -11.01
N HIS A 85 -10.55 11.26 -10.89
CA HIS A 85 -9.89 11.11 -9.61
C HIS A 85 -8.98 12.30 -9.32
N GLN A 86 -9.39 13.17 -8.42
CA GLN A 86 -8.63 14.32 -7.93
C GLN A 86 -8.26 14.15 -6.44
N CYS A 87 -7.59 15.13 -5.84
CA CYS A 87 -7.07 15.03 -4.48
C CYS A 87 -8.13 14.65 -3.44
N ALA A 88 -9.32 15.29 -3.50
CA ALA A 88 -10.42 14.99 -2.58
C ALA A 88 -10.97 13.59 -2.81
N ASP A 89 -11.02 13.13 -4.05
CA ASP A 89 -11.55 11.82 -4.42
C ASP A 89 -10.67 10.70 -3.87
N ALA A 90 -9.35 10.90 -3.82
CA ALA A 90 -8.42 9.95 -3.20
C ALA A 90 -8.72 9.73 -1.72
N ALA A 91 -8.96 10.80 -0.97
CA ALA A 91 -9.30 10.73 0.45
C ALA A 91 -10.66 10.05 0.67
N ILE A 92 -11.66 10.41 -0.14
CA ILE A 92 -13.02 9.83 -0.10
C ILE A 92 -12.95 8.33 -0.45
N TYR A 93 -12.22 7.97 -1.50
CA TYR A 93 -12.04 6.57 -1.93
C TYR A 93 -11.43 5.71 -0.83
N LEU A 94 -10.33 6.15 -0.22
CA LEU A 94 -9.66 5.40 0.84
C LEU A 94 -10.56 5.24 2.08
N ARG A 95 -11.33 6.26 2.44
CA ARG A 95 -12.29 6.18 3.54
C ARG A 95 -13.44 5.23 3.24
N ALA A 96 -14.00 5.30 2.04
CA ALA A 96 -15.07 4.40 1.59
C ALA A 96 -14.59 2.94 1.55
N LYS A 97 -13.37 2.70 1.05
CA LYS A 97 -12.74 1.37 1.03
C LYS A 97 -12.59 0.80 2.43
N TYR A 98 -12.10 1.61 3.38
CA TYR A 98 -11.98 1.20 4.78
C TYR A 98 -13.34 0.83 5.39
N ASN A 99 -14.35 1.67 5.24
CA ASN A 99 -15.68 1.44 5.77
C ASN A 99 -16.32 0.17 5.19
N TYR A 100 -16.15 -0.06 3.88
CA TYR A 100 -16.64 -1.28 3.22
C TYR A 100 -15.97 -2.53 3.78
N MET A 101 -14.66 -2.53 3.93
CA MET A 101 -13.92 -3.66 4.47
C MET A 101 -14.26 -3.93 5.93
N SER A 102 -14.39 -2.90 6.76
CA SER A 102 -14.78 -3.03 8.17
C SER A 102 -16.18 -3.63 8.31
N ALA A 103 -17.15 -3.12 7.54
CA ALA A 103 -18.51 -3.64 7.54
C ALA A 103 -18.61 -5.10 7.01
N PHE A 104 -17.68 -5.54 6.18
CA PHE A 104 -17.60 -6.92 5.74
C PHE A 104 -17.05 -7.83 6.84
N LEU A 105 -15.99 -7.40 7.53
CA LEU A 105 -15.35 -8.18 8.60
C LEU A 105 -16.28 -8.35 9.82
N ASP A 106 -17.10 -7.36 10.12
CA ASP A 106 -18.09 -7.43 11.23
C ASP A 106 -19.22 -8.45 11.00
N LYS A 107 -19.30 -9.02 9.80
CA LYS A 107 -20.30 -10.03 9.41
C LYS A 107 -19.76 -11.46 9.38
N LEU A 108 -18.45 -11.64 9.56
CA LEU A 108 -17.79 -12.96 9.62
C LEU A 108 -17.71 -13.49 11.04
#